data_493b9c678c77e5ddf169a35afe234a59
#
_entry.id   493b9c678c77e5ddf169a35afe234a59
#
_cell.length_a   1.000
_cell.length_b   1.000
_cell.length_c   1.000
_cell.angle_alpha   90.00
_cell.angle_beta   90.00
_cell.angle_gamma   90.00
#
_symmetry.space_group_name_H-M   'P 1'
#
loop_
_entity.id
_entity.type
_entity.pdbx_description
1 polymer ?
#
loop_
_entity_poly.entity_id
_entity_poly.type
_entity_poly.pdbx_seq_one_letter_code
_entity_poly.pdbx_strand_id
1 'polypeptide(L)'
;MVALRLIAILIAVVLSASEAITQEVLNPIVTTPVTGGDRDEPFGTAKRELPSDYLEEERFLSGVARSFKKLGTWRVDGQWGTKPAGEQPYTIRILIRRPIDPTHFNGIVVVEWLNVSAQVEGAADYAHLREELIREGYVWVGVGAQSIGINAARTGLKAWDPIRYGS
;
A
#
# COMPACT_ATOMS: atom_id res chain seq x y z
N MET A 1 48.02 61.99 -4.10
CA MET A 1 47.90 60.61 -3.65
C MET A 1 46.47 60.38 -3.16
N VAL A 2 45.66 59.79 -3.98
CA VAL A 2 44.23 59.53 -3.70
C VAL A 2 44.10 58.09 -3.22
N ALA A 3 43.70 57.91 -1.97
CA ALA A 3 43.48 56.59 -1.35
C ALA A 3 42.11 56.05 -1.78
N LEU A 4 42.11 55.01 -2.60
CA LEU A 4 40.90 54.30 -3.04
C LEU A 4 40.50 53.34 -1.92
N ARG A 5 39.37 53.67 -1.20
CA ARG A 5 38.78 52.73 -0.25
C ARG A 5 37.87 51.76 -0.97
N LEU A 6 38.29 50.51 -1.06
CA LEU A 6 37.45 49.38 -1.50
C LEU A 6 36.48 49.01 -0.35
N ILE A 7 35.21 49.25 -0.58
CA ILE A 7 34.15 48.71 0.27
C ILE A 7 33.79 47.33 -0.26
N ALA A 8 34.19 46.27 0.46
CA ALA A 8 33.76 44.94 0.20
C ALA A 8 32.34 44.74 0.80
N ILE A 9 31.36 44.66 -0.08
CA ILE A 9 29.98 44.27 0.32
C ILE A 9 29.94 42.73 0.42
N LEU A 10 29.91 42.26 1.66
CA LEU A 10 29.74 40.84 1.94
C LEU A 10 28.23 40.53 1.82
N ILE A 11 27.79 39.98 0.68
CA ILE A 11 26.43 39.47 0.50
C ILE A 11 26.39 38.10 1.20
N ALA A 12 25.84 38.08 2.41
CA ALA A 12 25.48 36.85 3.09
C ALA A 12 24.22 36.27 2.43
N VAL A 13 24.38 35.29 1.52
CA VAL A 13 23.27 34.49 1.03
C VAL A 13 22.87 33.55 2.16
N VAL A 14 21.82 33.89 2.89
CA VAL A 14 21.16 32.96 3.82
C VAL A 14 20.41 31.95 2.98
N LEU A 15 21.05 30.81 2.71
CA LEU A 15 20.36 29.63 2.24
C LEU A 15 19.47 29.14 3.39
N SER A 16 18.19 29.54 3.37
CA SER A 16 17.17 28.87 4.16
C SER A 16 17.00 27.46 3.59
N ALA A 17 17.76 26.52 4.12
CA ALA A 17 17.45 25.12 3.95
C ALA A 17 16.07 24.88 4.55
N SER A 18 15.06 24.76 3.69
CA SER A 18 13.76 24.25 4.10
C SER A 18 14.04 22.81 4.54
N GLU A 19 14.16 22.57 5.83
CA GLU A 19 14.17 21.21 6.37
C GLU A 19 12.83 20.62 5.96
N ALA A 20 12.87 19.79 4.94
CA ALA A 20 11.77 18.88 4.66
C ALA A 20 11.65 18.00 5.93
N ILE A 21 10.66 18.31 6.77
CA ILE A 21 10.29 17.47 7.88
C ILE A 21 9.86 16.15 7.23
N THR A 22 10.80 15.20 7.11
CA THR A 22 10.49 13.82 6.78
C THR A 22 9.68 13.29 7.93
N GLN A 23 8.37 13.38 7.78
CA GLN A 23 7.46 12.87 8.76
C GLN A 23 7.58 11.35 8.74
N GLU A 24 8.04 10.79 9.85
CA GLU A 24 8.18 9.34 10.01
C GLU A 24 6.82 8.67 9.76
N VAL A 25 6.74 7.88 8.71
CA VAL A 25 5.59 7.01 8.46
C VAL A 25 5.77 5.80 9.36
N LEU A 26 4.90 5.68 10.36
CA LEU A 26 4.92 4.53 11.25
C LEU A 26 4.71 3.25 10.43
N ASN A 27 5.59 2.28 10.61
CA ASN A 27 5.45 0.98 9.97
C ASN A 27 4.15 0.31 10.45
N PRO A 28 3.36 -0.28 9.55
CA PRO A 28 2.16 -1.01 9.93
C PRO A 28 2.53 -2.28 10.71
N ILE A 29 1.63 -2.71 11.58
CA ILE A 29 1.70 -4.01 12.22
C ILE A 29 1.12 -5.04 11.25
N VAL A 30 1.91 -6.07 10.95
CA VAL A 30 1.50 -7.18 10.07
C VAL A 30 1.20 -8.39 10.94
N THR A 31 0.02 -8.99 10.77
CA THR A 31 -0.35 -10.20 11.51
C THR A 31 0.43 -11.43 11.04
N THR A 32 0.37 -12.51 11.81
CA THR A 32 0.62 -13.87 11.29
C THR A 32 -0.39 -14.20 10.18
N PRO A 33 -0.15 -15.24 9.36
CA PRO A 33 -1.14 -15.67 8.38
C PRO A 33 -2.52 -15.90 9.03
N VAL A 34 -3.56 -15.38 8.38
CA VAL A 34 -4.94 -15.52 8.83
C VAL A 34 -5.45 -16.91 8.46
N THR A 35 -5.99 -17.60 9.45
CA THR A 35 -6.58 -18.94 9.29
C THR A 35 -8.01 -18.97 9.81
N GLY A 36 -8.82 -19.94 9.38
CA GLY A 36 -10.20 -20.09 9.80
C GLY A 36 -11.16 -19.11 9.12
N GLY A 37 -12.30 -18.92 9.72
CA GLY A 37 -13.48 -18.27 9.18
C GLY A 37 -14.55 -19.28 8.80
N ASP A 38 -15.68 -18.82 8.27
CA ASP A 38 -16.76 -19.71 7.82
C ASP A 38 -16.39 -20.54 6.58
N ARG A 39 -15.40 -20.07 5.81
CA ARG A 39 -15.02 -20.67 4.52
C ARG A 39 -13.63 -21.28 4.50
N ASP A 40 -12.88 -21.21 5.59
CA ASP A 40 -11.51 -21.73 5.74
C ASP A 40 -10.46 -21.24 4.73
N GLU A 41 -10.86 -20.37 3.80
CA GLU A 41 -9.97 -19.82 2.76
C GLU A 41 -10.20 -18.31 2.59
N PRO A 42 -9.23 -17.55 2.11
CA PRO A 42 -9.41 -16.13 1.82
C PRO A 42 -10.30 -15.90 0.61
N PHE A 43 -11.01 -14.78 0.59
CA PHE A 43 -11.73 -14.34 -0.59
C PHE A 43 -10.76 -14.14 -1.77
N GLY A 44 -11.14 -14.61 -2.95
CA GLY A 44 -10.29 -14.48 -4.15
C GLY A 44 -9.07 -15.39 -4.14
N THR A 45 -9.14 -16.50 -3.38
CA THR A 45 -8.07 -17.50 -3.37
C THR A 45 -7.76 -18.04 -4.75
N ALA A 46 -6.48 -18.17 -5.05
CA ALA A 46 -5.98 -18.89 -6.23
C ALA A 46 -5.34 -20.24 -5.85
N LYS A 47 -5.51 -20.68 -4.61
CA LYS A 47 -4.81 -21.85 -4.05
C LYS A 47 -4.91 -23.12 -4.92
N ARG A 48 -6.02 -23.31 -5.62
CA ARG A 48 -6.22 -24.46 -6.51
C ARG A 48 -5.53 -24.33 -7.87
N GLU A 49 -5.11 -23.10 -8.21
CA GLU A 49 -4.47 -22.76 -9.48
C GLU A 49 -2.96 -22.55 -9.33
N LEU A 50 -2.47 -22.49 -8.08
CA LEU A 50 -1.06 -22.35 -7.79
C LEU A 50 -0.34 -23.72 -7.97
N PRO A 51 0.87 -23.72 -8.53
CA PRO A 51 1.71 -24.92 -8.56
C PRO A 51 2.19 -25.25 -7.13
N SER A 52 2.66 -26.49 -6.94
CA SER A 52 3.03 -27.03 -5.63
C SER A 52 4.22 -26.35 -4.96
N ASP A 53 5.00 -25.58 -5.69
CA ASP A 53 6.15 -24.80 -5.22
C ASP A 53 5.81 -23.34 -4.90
N TYR A 54 4.52 -22.95 -5.04
CA TYR A 54 3.98 -21.66 -4.62
C TYR A 54 3.02 -21.82 -3.46
N LEU A 55 2.95 -20.80 -2.61
CA LEU A 55 1.94 -20.70 -1.56
C LEU A 55 1.15 -19.39 -1.66
N GLU A 56 -0.04 -19.44 -1.09
CA GLU A 56 -0.88 -18.27 -0.85
C GLU A 56 -1.10 -18.11 0.66
N GLU A 57 -0.94 -16.90 1.15
CA GLU A 57 -1.27 -16.53 2.53
C GLU A 57 -1.96 -15.16 2.58
N GLU A 58 -2.87 -15.01 3.52
CA GLU A 58 -3.54 -13.76 3.81
C GLU A 58 -3.04 -13.21 5.13
N ARG A 59 -2.85 -11.89 5.19
CA ARG A 59 -2.47 -11.18 6.42
C ARG A 59 -3.27 -9.89 6.54
N PHE A 60 -3.40 -9.38 7.76
CA PHE A 60 -3.90 -8.04 7.99
C PHE A 60 -2.75 -7.09 8.29
N LEU A 61 -2.87 -5.87 7.79
CA LEU A 61 -2.04 -4.73 8.13
C LEU A 61 -2.86 -3.75 8.93
N SER A 62 -2.38 -3.38 10.10
CA SER A 62 -3.00 -2.36 10.94
C SER A 62 -2.05 -1.23 11.24
N GLY A 63 -2.56 -0.02 11.32
CA GLY A 63 -1.77 1.15 11.63
C GLY A 63 -2.64 2.38 11.80
N VAL A 64 -1.99 3.54 11.81
CA VAL A 64 -2.65 4.84 11.87
C VAL A 64 -2.36 5.60 10.58
N ALA A 65 -3.41 5.92 9.84
CA ALA A 65 -3.33 6.74 8.65
C ALA A 65 -3.54 8.20 8.99
N ARG A 66 -2.73 9.07 8.39
CA ARG A 66 -2.85 10.53 8.55
C ARG A 66 -3.58 11.13 7.36
N SER A 67 -4.60 11.92 7.65
CA SER A 67 -5.31 12.72 6.64
C SER A 67 -4.67 14.10 6.50
N PHE A 68 -4.86 14.72 5.33
CA PHE A 68 -4.35 16.05 5.04
C PHE A 68 -5.47 16.94 4.49
N LYS A 69 -5.44 18.22 4.84
CA LYS A 69 -6.27 19.25 4.24
C LYS A 69 -5.45 20.06 3.25
N LYS A 70 -6.06 20.41 2.12
CA LYS A 70 -5.42 21.29 1.14
C LYS A 70 -5.21 22.69 1.69
N LEU A 71 -4.14 23.34 1.27
CA LEU A 71 -3.87 24.76 1.44
C LEU A 71 -4.00 25.46 0.08
N GLY A 72 -4.78 26.55 0.07
CA GLY A 72 -4.99 27.33 -1.15
C GLY A 72 -5.73 26.58 -2.25
N THR A 73 -5.53 27.01 -3.49
CA THR A 73 -6.14 26.43 -4.70
C THR A 73 -5.24 25.33 -5.25
N TRP A 74 -5.81 24.18 -5.55
CA TRP A 74 -5.08 23.11 -6.24
C TRP A 74 -4.85 23.47 -7.70
N ARG A 75 -3.62 23.27 -8.14
CA ARG A 75 -3.19 23.47 -9.51
C ARG A 75 -3.05 22.14 -10.24
N VAL A 76 -3.07 22.20 -11.56
CA VAL A 76 -2.92 21.01 -12.42
C VAL A 76 -1.46 20.51 -12.51
N ASP A 77 -0.51 21.28 -11.98
CA ASP A 77 0.93 20.98 -11.96
C ASP A 77 1.32 19.93 -10.88
N GLY A 78 0.37 19.46 -10.06
CA GLY A 78 0.61 18.50 -8.99
C GLY A 78 1.33 19.08 -7.76
N GLN A 79 1.68 20.36 -7.76
CA GLN A 79 2.35 21.03 -6.62
C GLN A 79 1.31 21.60 -5.67
N TRP A 80 0.92 20.79 -4.68
CA TRP A 80 -0.15 21.14 -3.75
C TRP A 80 0.39 21.34 -2.34
N GLY A 81 0.09 22.50 -1.76
CA GLY A 81 0.29 22.72 -0.33
C GLY A 81 -0.73 21.93 0.47
N THR A 82 -0.28 21.23 1.50
CA THR A 82 -1.14 20.50 2.43
C THR A 82 -0.72 20.70 3.87
N LYS A 83 -1.64 20.45 4.80
CA LYS A 83 -1.34 20.37 6.23
C LYS A 83 -2.00 19.15 6.86
N PRO A 84 -1.40 18.53 7.88
CA PRO A 84 -2.03 17.46 8.64
C PRO A 84 -3.40 17.87 9.16
N ALA A 85 -4.38 16.97 9.14
CA ALA A 85 -5.75 17.23 9.54
C ALA A 85 -6.25 16.31 10.65
N GLY A 86 -5.78 15.08 10.71
CA GLY A 86 -6.19 14.11 11.73
C GLY A 86 -5.59 12.75 11.45
N GLU A 87 -5.75 11.85 12.41
CA GLU A 87 -5.29 10.47 12.33
C GLU A 87 -6.47 9.54 12.53
N GLN A 88 -6.46 8.41 11.83
CA GLN A 88 -7.47 7.37 11.93
C GLN A 88 -6.80 6.01 11.91
N PRO A 89 -7.18 5.10 12.80
CA PRO A 89 -6.73 3.72 12.72
C PRO A 89 -7.27 3.08 11.45
N TYR A 90 -6.50 2.16 10.88
CA TYR A 90 -6.94 1.34 9.77
C TYR A 90 -6.53 -0.10 9.98
N THR A 91 -7.31 -1.01 9.42
CA THR A 91 -6.95 -2.40 9.18
C THR A 91 -7.35 -2.75 7.76
N ILE A 92 -6.39 -3.25 7.01
CA ILE A 92 -6.58 -3.69 5.63
C ILE A 92 -6.06 -5.12 5.49
N ARG A 93 -6.52 -5.83 4.47
CA ARG A 93 -5.96 -7.14 4.16
C ARG A 93 -4.93 -7.07 3.03
N ILE A 94 -3.98 -7.99 3.07
CA ILE A 94 -3.13 -8.32 1.94
C ILE A 94 -3.19 -9.81 1.66
N LEU A 95 -3.21 -10.16 0.39
CA LEU A 95 -3.13 -11.52 -0.12
C LEU A 95 -1.79 -11.69 -0.80
N ILE A 96 -0.98 -12.64 -0.36
CA ILE A 96 0.39 -12.83 -0.81
C ILE A 96 0.51 -14.16 -1.53
N ARG A 97 1.08 -14.15 -2.73
CA ARG A 97 1.43 -15.35 -3.51
C ARG A 97 2.92 -15.32 -3.77
N ARG A 98 3.62 -16.37 -3.37
CA ARG A 98 5.08 -16.40 -3.43
C ARG A 98 5.64 -17.82 -3.58
N PRO A 99 6.88 -17.98 -4.08
CA PRO A 99 7.59 -19.23 -3.97
C PRO A 99 7.67 -19.74 -2.52
N ILE A 100 7.55 -21.04 -2.32
CA ILE A 100 7.75 -21.68 -1.01
C ILE A 100 9.23 -21.61 -0.64
N ASP A 101 10.10 -21.97 -1.58
CA ASP A 101 11.55 -21.86 -1.41
C ASP A 101 12.00 -20.41 -1.71
N PRO A 102 12.56 -19.69 -0.72
CA PRO A 102 13.04 -18.33 -0.91
C PRO A 102 14.14 -18.20 -1.98
N THR A 103 14.85 -19.27 -2.31
CA THR A 103 15.89 -19.26 -3.35
C THR A 103 15.33 -19.13 -4.76
N HIS A 104 14.04 -19.42 -4.95
CA HIS A 104 13.33 -19.23 -6.20
C HIS A 104 12.74 -17.83 -6.36
N PHE A 105 12.82 -16.98 -5.33
CA PHE A 105 12.38 -15.60 -5.42
C PHE A 105 13.37 -14.76 -6.26
N ASN A 106 12.88 -14.14 -7.32
CA ASN A 106 13.71 -13.34 -8.24
C ASN A 106 14.08 -11.94 -7.74
N GLY A 107 13.67 -11.58 -6.51
CA GLY A 107 13.94 -10.28 -5.91
C GLY A 107 12.89 -9.19 -6.20
N ILE A 108 11.84 -9.49 -6.96
CA ILE A 108 10.82 -8.52 -7.36
C ILE A 108 9.48 -8.84 -6.70
N VAL A 109 8.90 -7.84 -6.03
CA VAL A 109 7.54 -7.89 -5.49
C VAL A 109 6.63 -7.03 -6.37
N VAL A 110 5.60 -7.65 -6.94
CA VAL A 110 4.53 -6.96 -7.68
C VAL A 110 3.39 -6.67 -6.73
N VAL A 111 3.04 -5.41 -6.57
CA VAL A 111 1.94 -4.98 -5.69
C VAL A 111 0.77 -4.52 -6.55
N GLU A 112 -0.38 -5.17 -6.37
CA GLU A 112 -1.63 -4.82 -7.03
C GLU A 112 -2.61 -4.21 -6.02
N TRP A 113 -3.10 -3.01 -6.30
CA TRP A 113 -4.23 -2.44 -5.58
C TRP A 113 -5.52 -3.07 -6.10
N LEU A 114 -6.15 -3.94 -5.30
CA LEU A 114 -7.30 -4.73 -5.74
C LEU A 114 -8.45 -3.85 -6.24
N ASN A 115 -8.94 -4.17 -7.43
CA ASN A 115 -10.05 -3.45 -8.05
C ASN A 115 -11.36 -3.73 -7.32
N VAL A 116 -12.19 -2.69 -7.12
CA VAL A 116 -13.48 -2.81 -6.44
C VAL A 116 -14.65 -2.22 -7.25
N SER A 117 -14.50 -2.03 -8.55
CA SER A 117 -15.53 -1.43 -9.42
C SER A 117 -16.86 -2.20 -9.39
N ALA A 118 -16.82 -3.50 -9.16
CA ALA A 118 -18.01 -4.36 -8.99
C ALA A 118 -18.48 -4.47 -7.54
N GLN A 119 -18.02 -3.61 -6.62
CA GLN A 119 -18.27 -3.68 -5.18
C GLN A 119 -17.75 -4.99 -4.54
N VAL A 120 -16.77 -5.60 -5.17
CA VAL A 120 -16.07 -6.81 -4.73
C VAL A 120 -14.60 -6.65 -5.08
N GLU A 121 -13.72 -7.18 -4.24
CA GLU A 121 -12.29 -7.16 -4.54
C GLU A 121 -11.95 -8.12 -5.69
N GLY A 122 -11.18 -7.64 -6.65
CA GLY A 122 -10.73 -8.42 -7.79
C GLY A 122 -9.27 -8.14 -8.12
N ALA A 123 -8.52 -9.22 -8.37
CA ALA A 123 -7.11 -9.21 -8.76
C ALA A 123 -7.01 -9.32 -10.28
N ALA A 124 -7.38 -8.26 -11.00
CA ALA A 124 -7.44 -8.25 -12.46
C ALA A 124 -6.05 -8.38 -13.09
N ASP A 125 -5.05 -7.69 -12.54
CA ASP A 125 -3.68 -7.72 -13.06
C ASP A 125 -3.05 -9.09 -12.81
N TYR A 126 -3.24 -9.67 -11.63
CA TYR A 126 -2.81 -11.05 -11.36
C TYR A 126 -3.43 -12.04 -12.34
N ALA A 127 -4.72 -11.93 -12.62
CA ALA A 127 -5.39 -12.85 -13.53
C ALA A 127 -4.77 -12.86 -14.93
N HIS A 128 -4.22 -11.75 -15.38
CA HIS A 128 -3.55 -11.63 -16.67
C HIS A 128 -2.07 -11.99 -16.65
N LEU A 129 -1.39 -11.77 -15.52
CA LEU A 129 0.06 -11.89 -15.40
C LEU A 129 0.51 -13.17 -14.69
N ARG A 130 -0.40 -13.95 -14.11
CA ARG A 130 -0.07 -15.07 -13.20
C ARG A 130 0.95 -16.06 -13.74
N GLU A 131 0.85 -16.41 -15.02
CA GLU A 131 1.76 -17.40 -15.63
C GLU A 131 3.20 -16.88 -15.66
N GLU A 132 3.37 -15.61 -15.99
CA GLU A 132 4.66 -14.93 -15.96
C GLU A 132 5.20 -14.80 -14.55
N LEU A 133 4.34 -14.33 -13.62
CA LEU A 133 4.73 -14.12 -12.23
C LEU A 133 5.22 -15.42 -11.57
N ILE A 134 4.52 -16.51 -11.82
CA ILE A 134 4.88 -17.84 -11.28
C ILE A 134 6.15 -18.36 -11.95
N ARG A 135 6.21 -18.33 -13.28
CA ARG A 135 7.35 -18.89 -14.05
C ARG A 135 8.66 -18.22 -13.68
N GLU A 136 8.65 -16.91 -13.46
CA GLU A 136 9.84 -16.11 -13.19
C GLU A 136 10.11 -15.88 -11.70
N GLY A 137 9.36 -16.53 -10.79
CA GLY A 137 9.61 -16.49 -9.36
C GLY A 137 9.31 -15.17 -8.67
N TYR A 138 8.31 -14.42 -9.12
CA TYR A 138 7.88 -13.18 -8.46
C TYR A 138 7.11 -13.46 -7.16
N VAL A 139 7.15 -12.48 -6.25
CA VAL A 139 6.14 -12.37 -5.19
C VAL A 139 5.06 -11.41 -5.67
N TRP A 140 3.80 -11.81 -5.59
CA TRP A 140 2.66 -10.94 -5.83
C TRP A 140 1.94 -10.62 -4.52
N VAL A 141 1.53 -9.35 -4.34
CA VAL A 141 0.79 -8.88 -3.17
C VAL A 141 -0.43 -8.09 -3.62
N GLY A 142 -1.61 -8.65 -3.40
CA GLY A 142 -2.89 -7.95 -3.59
C GLY A 142 -3.27 -7.16 -2.33
N VAL A 143 -3.48 -5.85 -2.47
CA VAL A 143 -3.82 -4.95 -1.36
C VAL A 143 -5.30 -4.58 -1.40
N GLY A 144 -6.06 -5.04 -0.41
CA GLY A 144 -7.48 -4.73 -0.21
C GLY A 144 -7.67 -3.57 0.76
N ALA A 145 -7.64 -2.34 0.25
CA ALA A 145 -7.69 -1.14 1.10
C ALA A 145 -8.93 -0.25 0.85
N GLN A 146 -9.83 -0.65 -0.02
CA GLN A 146 -11.01 0.15 -0.36
C GLN A 146 -12.24 -0.32 0.41
N SER A 147 -12.83 0.60 1.18
CA SER A 147 -13.99 0.32 2.04
C SER A 147 -15.15 -0.38 1.33
N ILE A 148 -15.41 -0.08 0.07
CA ILE A 148 -16.51 -0.70 -0.68
C ILE A 148 -16.29 -2.21 -0.89
N GLY A 149 -15.06 -2.65 -1.15
CA GLY A 149 -14.73 -4.08 -1.28
C GLY A 149 -14.90 -4.84 0.03
N ILE A 150 -14.78 -4.15 1.17
CA ILE A 150 -14.90 -4.75 2.50
C ILE A 150 -16.36 -4.74 2.99
N ASN A 151 -17.05 -3.60 2.84
CA ASN A 151 -18.32 -3.33 3.52
C ASN A 151 -19.55 -3.38 2.61
N ALA A 152 -19.41 -3.68 1.30
CA ALA A 152 -20.58 -3.84 0.43
C ALA A 152 -21.52 -4.94 0.97
N ALA A 153 -22.80 -4.62 1.09
CA ALA A 153 -23.76 -5.42 1.87
C ALA A 153 -23.94 -6.86 1.37
N ARG A 154 -23.69 -7.14 0.09
CA ARG A 154 -23.86 -8.47 -0.50
C ARG A 154 -22.61 -9.10 -1.08
N THR A 155 -21.64 -8.28 -1.45
CA THR A 155 -20.45 -8.70 -2.20
C THR A 155 -19.14 -8.40 -1.48
N GLY A 156 -19.19 -7.58 -0.42
CA GLY A 156 -18.01 -7.25 0.36
C GLY A 156 -17.49 -8.41 1.19
N LEU A 157 -16.27 -8.32 1.62
CA LEU A 157 -15.59 -9.35 2.41
C LEU A 157 -16.37 -9.72 3.67
N LYS A 158 -16.93 -8.75 4.39
CA LYS A 158 -17.72 -8.98 5.60
C LYS A 158 -19.03 -9.73 5.33
N ALA A 159 -19.61 -9.58 4.15
CA ALA A 159 -20.78 -10.35 3.74
C ALA A 159 -20.40 -11.77 3.30
N TRP A 160 -19.21 -11.95 2.76
CA TRP A 160 -18.73 -13.24 2.27
C TRP A 160 -18.30 -14.17 3.43
N ASP A 161 -17.57 -13.62 4.41
CA ASP A 161 -17.15 -14.35 5.63
C ASP A 161 -17.10 -13.38 6.82
N PRO A 162 -18.21 -13.24 7.57
CA PRO A 162 -18.29 -12.31 8.70
C PRO A 162 -17.38 -12.69 9.88
N ILE A 163 -17.04 -13.97 10.05
CA ILE A 163 -16.11 -14.44 11.08
C ILE A 163 -14.69 -13.97 10.77
N ARG A 164 -14.27 -14.11 9.50
CA ARG A 164 -12.91 -13.78 9.06
C ARG A 164 -12.68 -12.27 8.96
N TYR A 165 -13.66 -11.51 8.49
CA TYR A 165 -13.54 -10.09 8.15
C TYR A 165 -14.40 -9.16 9.01
N GLY A 166 -15.11 -9.68 9.99
CA GLY A 166 -16.07 -8.90 10.77
C GLY A 166 -15.48 -8.00 11.87
N SER A 167 -14.23 -8.24 12.26
CA SER A 167 -13.53 -7.49 13.32
C SER A 167 -12.99 -6.15 12.85
#